data_d6cbc73ab8c92374d08857de5ec288a9
#
_entry.id   d6cbc73ab8c92374d08857de5ec288a9
#
_cell.length_a   1.000
_cell.length_b   1.000
_cell.length_c   1.000
_cell.angle_alpha   90.00
_cell.angle_beta   90.00
_cell.angle_gamma   90.00
#
_symmetry.space_group_name_H-M   'P 1'
#
loop_
_entity.id
_entity.type
_entity.pdbx_description
1 polymer ?
#
loop_
_entity_poly.entity_id
_entity_poly.type
_entity_poly.pdbx_seq_one_letter_code
_entity_poly.pdbx_strand_id
1 'polypeptide(L)'
;AKAKANVAVFYTAEYGFSDRLSQSIARGLTKTETEVVMMDLLSADSQELVETTKHAAGIVLLSPPRAGPANEQLANIIGAVDAKQKFFIAESYGGEDEPVDLLAKKLAELGVTEAFSPLKVTSDPTEGTYQLFEEAGTDLGQLLTKKKTLADMKSAMSPDVAKALGRVSGGLYVVTAAQGTARSAMIASWVAQASFEPLGFTVAVA
;
A
#
# COMPACT_ATOMS: atom_id res chain seq x y z
N ALA A 1 10.51 -16.24 8.84
CA ALA A 1 10.07 -14.86 8.84
C ALA A 1 9.42 -14.57 7.49
N LYS A 2 8.26 -13.92 7.46
CA LYS A 2 7.60 -13.49 6.22
C LYS A 2 8.42 -12.34 5.64
N ALA A 3 8.77 -12.38 4.36
CA ALA A 3 9.45 -11.28 3.73
C ALA A 3 8.55 -10.03 3.84
N LYS A 4 9.10 -8.94 4.35
CA LYS A 4 8.42 -7.65 4.39
C LYS A 4 8.36 -7.08 2.97
N ALA A 5 7.34 -6.29 2.67
CA ALA A 5 7.29 -5.56 1.41
C ALA A 5 8.32 -4.42 1.45
N ASN A 6 9.17 -4.32 0.45
CA ASN A 6 10.15 -3.24 0.32
C ASN A 6 9.55 -2.07 -0.45
N VAL A 7 9.72 -0.86 0.04
CA VAL A 7 9.30 0.37 -0.65
C VAL A 7 10.52 1.26 -0.84
N ALA A 8 10.78 1.64 -2.08
CA ALA A 8 11.79 2.62 -2.43
C ALA A 8 11.16 4.02 -2.50
N VAL A 9 11.73 4.98 -1.79
CA VAL A 9 11.31 6.38 -1.79
C VAL A 9 12.44 7.20 -2.42
N PHE A 10 12.24 7.62 -3.64
CA PHE A 10 13.18 8.44 -4.40
C PHE A 10 12.75 9.90 -4.35
N TYR A 11 13.64 10.79 -3.98
CA TYR A 11 13.35 12.20 -3.81
C TYR A 11 14.53 13.07 -4.29
N THR A 12 14.27 14.34 -4.50
CA THR A 12 15.30 15.35 -4.86
C THR A 12 15.41 16.32 -3.69
N ALA A 13 16.42 16.15 -2.84
CA ALA A 13 16.54 16.85 -1.55
C ALA A 13 16.54 18.38 -1.66
N GLU A 14 17.13 18.92 -2.73
CA GLU A 14 17.27 20.36 -2.92
C GLU A 14 16.07 21.01 -3.62
N TYR A 15 14.99 20.27 -3.85
CA TYR A 15 13.82 20.78 -4.54
C TYR A 15 12.60 20.88 -3.61
N GLY A 16 12.18 22.11 -3.36
CA GLY A 16 11.03 22.41 -2.50
C GLY A 16 11.19 21.78 -1.12
N PHE A 17 10.15 21.11 -0.66
CA PHE A 17 10.15 20.36 0.62
C PHE A 17 10.23 18.84 0.43
N SER A 18 10.75 18.38 -0.70
CA SER A 18 10.75 16.96 -1.06
C SER A 18 11.42 16.08 -0.02
N ASP A 19 12.49 16.53 0.62
CA ASP A 19 13.17 15.81 1.71
C ASP A 19 12.26 15.58 2.92
N ARG A 20 11.53 16.61 3.37
CA ARG A 20 10.62 16.53 4.52
C ARG A 20 9.35 15.77 4.20
N LEU A 21 8.81 15.96 3.01
CA LEU A 21 7.64 15.23 2.53
C LEU A 21 7.94 13.74 2.35
N SER A 22 9.11 13.40 1.82
CA SER A 22 9.56 12.01 1.70
C SER A 22 9.72 11.33 3.06
N GLN A 23 10.26 12.05 4.06
CA GLN A 23 10.34 11.57 5.44
C GLN A 23 8.95 11.33 6.06
N SER A 24 7.96 12.16 5.73
CA SER A 24 6.58 11.96 6.18
C SER A 24 5.98 10.70 5.60
N ILE A 25 6.16 10.46 4.30
CA ILE A 25 5.76 9.20 3.66
C ILE A 25 6.47 8.00 4.31
N ALA A 26 7.79 8.10 4.53
CA ALA A 26 8.55 7.04 5.16
C ALA A 26 8.04 6.71 6.58
N ARG A 27 7.68 7.73 7.38
CA ARG A 27 7.05 7.52 8.69
C ARG A 27 5.72 6.76 8.57
N GLY A 28 4.90 7.11 7.59
CA GLY A 28 3.64 6.41 7.32
C GLY A 28 3.88 4.94 6.93
N LEU A 29 4.80 4.68 6.03
CA LEU A 29 5.19 3.34 5.61
C LEU A 29 5.70 2.48 6.77
N THR A 30 6.51 3.04 7.67
CA THR A 30 7.05 2.31 8.84
C THR A 30 6.00 1.91 9.86
N LYS A 31 4.81 2.52 9.85
CA LYS A 31 3.67 2.09 10.67
C LYS A 31 3.05 0.78 10.18
N THR A 32 3.40 0.35 8.99
CA THR A 32 2.99 -0.91 8.40
C THR A 32 4.16 -1.90 8.44
N GLU A 33 3.97 -3.13 8.02
CA GLU A 33 5.03 -4.15 7.98
C GLU A 33 5.89 -4.01 6.71
N THR A 34 6.31 -2.76 6.35
CA THR A 34 7.16 -2.49 5.19
C THR A 34 8.59 -2.14 5.58
N GLU A 35 9.53 -2.46 4.72
CA GLU A 35 10.90 -1.94 4.77
C GLU A 35 11.00 -0.75 3.81
N VAL A 36 11.63 0.34 4.24
CA VAL A 36 11.70 1.58 3.47
C VAL A 36 13.16 1.90 3.18
N VAL A 37 13.46 2.10 1.90
CA VAL A 37 14.76 2.60 1.45
C VAL A 37 14.54 4.00 0.86
N MET A 38 15.21 5.00 1.41
CA MET A 38 15.13 6.38 0.93
C MET A 38 16.42 6.73 0.18
N MET A 39 16.29 7.29 -1.02
CA MET A 39 17.43 7.67 -1.85
C MET A 39 17.23 9.06 -2.45
N ASP A 40 18.19 9.95 -2.20
CA ASP A 40 18.25 11.24 -2.88
C ASP A 40 18.83 11.08 -4.28
N LEU A 41 18.04 11.43 -5.28
CA LEU A 41 18.39 11.27 -6.70
C LEU A 41 19.63 12.08 -7.12
N LEU A 42 19.98 13.14 -6.39
CA LEU A 42 21.15 13.95 -6.70
C LEU A 42 22.47 13.31 -6.27
N SER A 43 22.41 12.45 -5.27
CA SER A 43 23.60 11.82 -4.67
C SER A 43 23.65 10.30 -4.81
N ALA A 44 22.54 9.68 -5.25
CA ALA A 44 22.43 8.22 -5.36
C ALA A 44 23.37 7.64 -6.42
N ASP A 45 24.00 6.51 -6.08
CA ASP A 45 24.72 5.69 -7.06
C ASP A 45 23.71 5.04 -8.02
N SER A 46 23.98 5.11 -9.33
CA SER A 46 23.08 4.63 -10.36
C SER A 46 22.85 3.12 -10.29
N GLN A 47 23.85 2.33 -9.91
CA GLN A 47 23.72 0.88 -9.80
C GLN A 47 22.88 0.50 -8.59
N GLU A 48 23.14 1.13 -7.43
CA GLU A 48 22.34 0.93 -6.21
C GLU A 48 20.89 1.31 -6.42
N LEU A 49 20.64 2.42 -7.13
CA LEU A 49 19.30 2.89 -7.47
C LEU A 49 18.54 1.89 -8.35
N VAL A 50 19.19 1.34 -9.37
CA VAL A 50 18.60 0.32 -10.25
C VAL A 50 18.27 -0.96 -9.46
N GLU A 51 19.19 -1.43 -8.62
CA GLU A 51 18.96 -2.64 -7.81
C GLU A 51 17.85 -2.41 -6.77
N THR A 52 17.84 -1.25 -6.10
CA THR A 52 16.77 -0.89 -5.18
C THR A 52 15.41 -0.85 -5.89
N THR A 53 15.35 -0.27 -7.10
CA THR A 53 14.13 -0.23 -7.91
C THR A 53 13.63 -1.63 -8.24
N LYS A 54 14.49 -2.52 -8.69
CA LYS A 54 14.11 -3.90 -9.06
C LYS A 54 13.55 -4.71 -7.88
N HIS A 55 14.05 -4.47 -6.66
CA HIS A 55 13.64 -5.22 -5.48
C HIS A 55 12.46 -4.60 -4.73
N ALA A 56 12.04 -3.39 -5.09
CA ALA A 56 10.91 -2.72 -4.45
C ALA A 56 9.58 -3.32 -4.89
N ALA A 57 8.66 -3.53 -3.95
CA ALA A 57 7.27 -3.84 -4.23
C ALA A 57 6.46 -2.58 -4.56
N GLY A 58 6.88 -1.44 -3.99
CA GLY A 58 6.33 -0.12 -4.23
C GLY A 58 7.40 0.93 -4.44
N ILE A 59 7.12 1.91 -5.26
CA ILE A 59 8.01 3.00 -5.62
C ILE A 59 7.30 4.32 -5.35
N VAL A 60 7.95 5.19 -4.61
CA VAL A 60 7.50 6.57 -4.38
C VAL A 60 8.48 7.50 -5.07
N LEU A 61 7.97 8.43 -5.86
CA LEU A 61 8.76 9.43 -6.57
C LEU A 61 8.35 10.83 -6.09
N LEU A 62 9.27 11.51 -5.41
CA LEU A 62 9.15 12.93 -5.04
C LEU A 62 10.22 13.72 -5.81
N SER A 63 9.96 13.93 -7.07
CA SER A 63 10.86 14.62 -7.96
C SER A 63 10.07 15.58 -8.84
N PRO A 64 10.63 16.74 -9.19
CA PRO A 64 9.97 17.62 -10.14
C PRO A 64 9.80 16.92 -11.49
N PRO A 65 8.74 17.20 -12.25
CA PRO A 65 8.49 16.60 -13.57
C PRO A 65 9.61 16.85 -14.57
N ARG A 66 10.31 17.96 -14.41
CA ARG A 66 11.51 18.34 -15.16
C ARG A 66 12.69 18.27 -14.21
N ALA A 67 13.18 17.08 -14.02
CA ALA A 67 14.12 16.76 -12.96
C ALA A 67 15.53 17.37 -13.13
N GLY A 68 15.80 18.08 -14.22
CA GLY A 68 17.12 18.69 -14.40
C GLY A 68 18.27 17.70 -14.15
N PRO A 69 19.08 17.93 -13.10
CA PRO A 69 20.19 17.02 -12.76
C PRO A 69 19.77 15.59 -12.40
N ALA A 70 18.53 15.38 -11.98
CA ALA A 70 18.01 14.06 -11.63
C ALA A 70 17.42 13.29 -12.84
N ASN A 71 17.41 13.86 -14.05
CA ASN A 71 16.83 13.22 -15.24
C ASN A 71 17.45 11.85 -15.56
N GLU A 72 18.74 11.70 -15.42
CA GLU A 72 19.45 10.44 -15.65
C GLU A 72 18.99 9.37 -14.67
N GLN A 73 18.90 9.73 -13.38
CA GLN A 73 18.48 8.82 -12.34
C GLN A 73 17.00 8.42 -12.49
N LEU A 74 16.13 9.34 -12.88
CA LEU A 74 14.75 9.02 -13.23
C LEU A 74 14.67 8.07 -14.43
N ALA A 75 15.49 8.24 -15.45
CA ALA A 75 15.56 7.32 -16.58
C ALA A 75 16.01 5.92 -16.15
N ASN A 76 16.97 5.82 -15.23
CA ASN A 76 17.43 4.56 -14.64
C ASN A 76 16.31 3.86 -13.87
N ILE A 77 15.54 4.60 -13.04
CA ILE A 77 14.37 4.06 -12.33
C ILE A 77 13.36 3.52 -13.35
N ILE A 78 12.96 4.34 -14.32
CA ILE A 78 11.97 3.97 -15.34
C ILE A 78 12.41 2.74 -16.14
N GLY A 79 13.71 2.61 -16.43
CA GLY A 79 14.28 1.45 -17.11
C GLY A 79 14.34 0.18 -16.27
N ALA A 80 14.23 0.29 -14.95
CA ALA A 80 14.34 -0.81 -14.00
C ALA A 80 13.01 -1.28 -13.40
N VAL A 81 11.90 -0.56 -13.62
CA VAL A 81 10.58 -0.91 -13.06
C VAL A 81 10.02 -2.19 -13.66
N ASP A 82 9.23 -2.91 -12.87
CA ASP A 82 8.50 -4.12 -13.25
C ASP A 82 6.97 -3.88 -13.11
N ALA A 83 6.19 -4.44 -14.02
CA ALA A 83 4.72 -4.30 -14.03
C ALA A 83 4.01 -4.80 -12.76
N LYS A 84 4.69 -5.59 -11.92
CA LYS A 84 4.15 -6.06 -10.64
C LYS A 84 4.22 -5.03 -9.53
N GLN A 85 5.05 -4.00 -9.72
CA GLN A 85 5.23 -2.93 -8.74
C GLN A 85 4.05 -1.95 -8.76
N LYS A 86 3.93 -1.21 -7.67
CA LYS A 86 3.02 -0.06 -7.59
C LYS A 86 3.83 1.21 -7.45
N PHE A 87 3.34 2.28 -8.04
CA PHE A 87 3.99 3.57 -7.90
C PHE A 87 3.07 4.61 -7.28
N PHE A 88 3.67 5.59 -6.64
CA PHE A 88 3.03 6.79 -6.13
C PHE A 88 3.91 7.99 -6.43
N ILE A 89 3.33 9.04 -6.98
CA ILE A 89 4.03 10.27 -7.35
C ILE A 89 3.57 11.41 -6.48
N ALA A 90 4.52 12.17 -5.98
CA ALA A 90 4.26 13.42 -5.28
C ALA A 90 5.21 14.49 -5.77
N GLU A 91 4.77 15.74 -5.73
CA GLU A 91 5.52 16.89 -6.18
C GLU A 91 5.34 18.07 -5.22
N SER A 92 6.40 18.81 -5.02
CA SER A 92 6.42 20.03 -4.23
C SER A 92 6.80 21.20 -5.13
N TYR A 93 6.03 22.28 -5.06
CA TYR A 93 6.17 23.50 -5.88
C TYR A 93 5.95 23.35 -7.39
N GLY A 94 5.31 22.29 -7.83
CA GLY A 94 4.89 22.18 -9.24
C GLY A 94 3.87 23.27 -9.61
N GLY A 95 4.08 23.98 -10.72
CA GLY A 95 3.07 24.89 -11.29
C GLY A 95 1.84 24.10 -11.74
N GLU A 96 0.69 24.78 -11.92
CA GLU A 96 -0.54 24.12 -12.38
C GLU A 96 -0.37 23.43 -13.75
N ASP A 97 0.55 23.94 -14.57
CA ASP A 97 0.86 23.46 -15.92
C ASP A 97 2.01 22.42 -15.95
N GLU A 98 2.60 22.08 -14.81
CA GLU A 98 3.68 21.09 -14.79
C GLU A 98 3.12 19.67 -14.77
N PRO A 99 3.55 18.82 -15.72
CA PRO A 99 2.90 17.55 -15.96
C PRO A 99 3.48 16.44 -15.08
N VAL A 100 3.05 16.34 -13.82
CA VAL A 100 3.17 15.09 -13.05
C VAL A 100 2.61 13.93 -13.85
N ASP A 101 1.57 14.18 -14.63
CA ASP A 101 0.89 13.23 -15.51
C ASP A 101 1.80 12.55 -16.53
N LEU A 102 2.85 13.22 -17.05
CA LEU A 102 3.75 12.59 -18.02
C LEU A 102 4.52 11.42 -17.42
N LEU A 103 4.96 11.54 -16.17
CA LEU A 103 5.66 10.48 -15.47
C LEU A 103 4.72 9.33 -15.12
N ALA A 104 3.53 9.64 -14.61
CA ALA A 104 2.47 8.67 -14.34
C ALA A 104 2.07 7.92 -15.61
N LYS A 105 1.86 8.64 -16.72
CA LYS A 105 1.53 8.06 -18.02
C LYS A 105 2.62 7.10 -18.50
N LYS A 106 3.88 7.50 -18.41
CA LYS A 106 5.02 6.68 -18.84
C LYS A 106 5.15 5.39 -18.02
N LEU A 107 4.96 5.46 -16.70
CA LEU A 107 4.94 4.28 -15.83
C LEU A 107 3.76 3.36 -16.15
N ALA A 108 2.59 3.94 -16.40
CA ALA A 108 1.41 3.18 -16.81
C ALA A 108 1.59 2.47 -18.16
N GLU A 109 2.24 3.11 -19.14
CA GLU A 109 2.60 2.48 -20.43
C GLU A 109 3.54 1.28 -20.26
N LEU A 110 4.35 1.25 -19.21
CA LEU A 110 5.20 0.12 -18.81
C LEU A 110 4.43 -0.94 -18.01
N GLY A 111 3.13 -0.76 -17.79
CA GLY A 111 2.29 -1.69 -17.06
C GLY A 111 2.39 -1.59 -15.53
N VAL A 112 3.12 -0.61 -15.01
CA VAL A 112 3.20 -0.38 -13.56
C VAL A 112 1.90 0.25 -13.07
N THR A 113 1.37 -0.24 -11.97
CA THR A 113 0.08 0.24 -11.44
C THR A 113 0.25 1.43 -10.51
N GLU A 114 -0.44 2.52 -10.79
CA GLU A 114 -0.55 3.65 -9.88
C GLU A 114 -1.32 3.26 -8.62
N ALA A 115 -0.74 3.54 -7.46
CA ALA A 115 -1.37 3.23 -6.17
C ALA A 115 -2.48 4.23 -5.82
N PHE A 116 -2.20 5.52 -6.03
CA PHE A 116 -3.10 6.64 -5.79
C PHE A 116 -2.83 7.74 -6.80
N SER A 117 -3.79 8.64 -6.99
CA SER A 117 -3.58 9.87 -7.76
C SER A 117 -2.42 10.69 -7.19
N PRO A 118 -1.61 11.33 -8.05
CA PRO A 118 -0.47 12.13 -7.63
C PRO A 118 -0.84 13.22 -6.62
N LEU A 119 -0.01 13.43 -5.60
CA LEU A 119 -0.13 14.55 -4.67
C LEU A 119 0.73 15.71 -5.16
N LYS A 120 0.17 16.91 -5.09
CA LYS A 120 0.84 18.14 -5.51
C LYS A 120 0.79 19.17 -4.39
N VAL A 121 1.95 19.75 -4.05
CA VAL A 121 2.09 20.78 -3.03
C VAL A 121 2.61 22.05 -3.72
N THR A 122 1.77 23.06 -3.84
CA THR A 122 2.06 24.30 -4.58
C THR A 122 2.43 25.48 -3.68
N SER A 123 2.40 25.29 -2.37
CA SER A 123 2.74 26.31 -1.35
C SER A 123 3.50 25.68 -0.21
N ASP A 124 3.94 26.50 0.74
CA ASP A 124 4.63 26.02 1.93
C ASP A 124 3.81 24.97 2.67
N PRO A 125 4.37 23.77 2.94
CA PRO A 125 3.65 22.71 3.61
C PRO A 125 3.26 23.11 5.04
N THR A 126 2.03 22.83 5.38
CA THR A 126 1.51 22.96 6.74
C THR A 126 1.64 21.63 7.49
N GLU A 127 1.33 21.61 8.78
CA GLU A 127 1.23 20.36 9.55
C GLU A 127 0.23 19.37 8.91
N GLY A 128 -0.91 19.89 8.42
CA GLY A 128 -1.89 19.08 7.70
C GLY A 128 -1.34 18.48 6.40
N THR A 129 -0.45 19.19 5.71
CA THR A 129 0.24 18.68 4.52
C THR A 129 1.14 17.51 4.88
N TYR A 130 1.96 17.63 5.91
CA TYR A 130 2.83 16.55 6.37
C TYR A 130 2.03 15.33 6.85
N GLN A 131 0.92 15.56 7.53
CA GLN A 131 0.01 14.49 7.94
C GLN A 131 -0.59 13.76 6.74
N LEU A 132 -1.03 14.47 5.70
CA LEU A 132 -1.56 13.89 4.47
C LEU A 132 -0.52 12.97 3.80
N PHE A 133 0.75 13.40 3.76
CA PHE A 133 1.84 12.59 3.19
C PHE A 133 2.15 11.37 4.06
N GLU A 134 2.05 11.48 5.37
CA GLU A 134 2.20 10.35 6.29
C GLU A 134 1.06 9.35 6.13
N GLU A 135 -0.18 9.81 5.99
CA GLU A 135 -1.34 8.97 5.69
C GLU A 135 -1.18 8.25 4.35
N ALA A 136 -0.75 8.95 3.29
CA ALA A 136 -0.47 8.35 1.99
C ALA A 136 0.60 7.24 2.08
N GLY A 137 1.64 7.43 2.90
CA GLY A 137 2.63 6.40 3.19
C GLY A 137 2.02 5.18 3.89
N THR A 138 1.16 5.41 4.88
CA THR A 138 0.45 4.34 5.60
C THR A 138 -0.46 3.55 4.65
N ASP A 139 -1.21 4.25 3.80
CA ASP A 139 -2.12 3.63 2.83
C ASP A 139 -1.35 2.80 1.78
N LEU A 140 -0.22 3.31 1.27
CA LEU A 140 0.64 2.56 0.37
C LEU A 140 1.18 1.29 1.04
N GLY A 141 1.69 1.41 2.25
CA GLY A 141 2.19 0.27 3.00
C GLY A 141 1.10 -0.78 3.27
N GLN A 142 -0.10 -0.36 3.63
CA GLN A 142 -1.25 -1.25 3.78
C GLN A 142 -1.65 -1.91 2.46
N LEU A 143 -1.62 -1.18 1.34
CA LEU A 143 -1.93 -1.72 0.02
C LEU A 143 -0.96 -2.83 -0.37
N LEU A 144 0.32 -2.68 -0.04
CA LEU A 144 1.37 -3.66 -0.36
C LEU A 144 1.42 -4.85 0.62
N THR A 145 1.04 -4.63 1.87
CA THR A 145 1.10 -5.64 2.93
C THR A 145 -0.24 -6.33 3.20
N LYS A 146 -1.35 -5.77 2.67
CA LYS A 146 -2.67 -6.41 2.82
C LYS A 146 -2.58 -7.86 2.38
N LYS A 147 -2.72 -8.75 3.35
CA LYS A 147 -3.18 -10.11 3.09
C LYS A 147 -4.41 -10.00 2.20
N LYS A 148 -4.56 -10.95 1.27
CA LYS A 148 -5.70 -11.10 0.35
C LYS A 148 -6.95 -10.41 0.88
N THR A 149 -7.54 -9.52 0.08
CA THR A 149 -8.75 -8.82 0.47
C THR A 149 -9.84 -9.82 0.85
N LEU A 150 -10.86 -9.39 1.59
CA LEU A 150 -12.04 -10.21 1.88
C LEU A 150 -12.63 -10.84 0.60
N ALA A 151 -12.53 -10.13 -0.53
CA ALA A 151 -12.94 -10.63 -1.85
C ALA A 151 -12.04 -11.75 -2.36
N ASP A 152 -10.72 -11.60 -2.23
CA ASP A 152 -9.76 -12.63 -2.64
C ASP A 152 -9.84 -13.87 -1.75
N MET A 153 -10.09 -13.67 -0.45
CA MET A 153 -10.34 -14.78 0.48
C MET A 153 -11.64 -15.50 0.18
N LYS A 154 -12.70 -14.78 -0.17
CA LYS A 154 -13.97 -15.40 -0.60
C LYS A 154 -13.82 -16.15 -1.91
N SER A 155 -13.04 -15.63 -2.88
CA SER A 155 -12.80 -16.31 -4.15
C SER A 155 -11.93 -17.57 -4.02
N ALA A 156 -11.10 -17.65 -2.98
CA ALA A 156 -10.29 -18.83 -2.67
C ALA A 156 -11.06 -19.90 -1.89
N MET A 157 -12.26 -19.59 -1.37
CA MET A 157 -13.14 -20.58 -0.72
C MET A 157 -13.88 -21.43 -1.76
N SER A 158 -14.22 -22.67 -1.36
CA SER A 158 -15.16 -23.43 -2.18
C SER A 158 -16.48 -22.66 -2.34
N PRO A 159 -17.15 -22.74 -3.51
CA PRO A 159 -18.40 -22.02 -3.76
C PRO A 159 -19.48 -22.30 -2.70
N ASP A 160 -19.52 -23.51 -2.17
CA ASP A 160 -20.48 -23.92 -1.15
C ASP A 160 -20.23 -23.25 0.20
N VAL A 161 -18.95 -23.12 0.59
CA VAL A 161 -18.55 -22.41 1.82
C VAL A 161 -18.81 -20.92 1.69
N ALA A 162 -18.49 -20.30 0.55
CA ALA A 162 -18.77 -18.89 0.30
C ALA A 162 -20.29 -18.60 0.32
N LYS A 163 -21.10 -19.50 -0.22
CA LYS A 163 -22.57 -19.40 -0.22
C LYS A 163 -23.16 -19.58 1.19
N ALA A 164 -22.61 -20.51 1.97
CA ALA A 164 -23.03 -20.71 3.36
C ALA A 164 -22.71 -19.48 4.22
N LEU A 165 -21.49 -18.90 4.08
CA LEU A 165 -21.07 -17.70 4.78
C LEU A 165 -21.92 -16.47 4.43
N GLY A 166 -22.29 -16.32 3.16
CA GLY A 166 -23.17 -15.23 2.71
C GLY A 166 -24.58 -15.29 3.31
N ARG A 167 -24.96 -16.39 3.91
CA ARG A 167 -26.26 -16.59 4.59
C ARG A 167 -26.19 -16.37 6.10
N VAL A 168 -24.98 -16.21 6.67
CA VAL A 168 -24.82 -15.84 8.07
C VAL A 168 -25.15 -14.34 8.19
N SER A 169 -26.40 -14.05 8.42
CA SER A 169 -26.94 -12.71 8.67
C SER A 169 -27.65 -12.72 10.02
N GLY A 170 -28.08 -11.57 10.52
CA GLY A 170 -28.84 -11.53 11.78
C GLY A 170 -30.02 -12.53 11.74
N GLY A 171 -30.04 -13.46 12.68
CA GLY A 171 -31.02 -14.55 12.75
C GLY A 171 -30.85 -15.41 13.97
N LEU A 172 -31.69 -16.45 14.07
CA LEU A 172 -31.60 -17.45 15.14
C LEU A 172 -30.83 -18.67 14.60
N TYR A 173 -29.79 -19.04 15.33
CA TYR A 173 -28.92 -20.16 15.02
C TYR A 173 -28.96 -21.19 16.14
N VAL A 174 -28.82 -22.45 15.80
CA VAL A 174 -28.57 -23.51 16.75
C VAL A 174 -27.07 -23.80 16.75
N VAL A 175 -26.41 -23.52 17.86
CA VAL A 175 -25.00 -23.83 18.07
C VAL A 175 -24.90 -25.13 18.85
N THR A 176 -24.16 -26.09 18.32
CA THR A 176 -23.94 -27.38 18.97
C THR A 176 -22.48 -27.56 19.32
N ALA A 177 -22.21 -28.14 20.47
CA ALA A 177 -20.87 -28.55 20.91
C ALA A 177 -20.87 -30.00 21.36
N ALA A 178 -19.76 -30.69 21.09
CA ALA A 178 -19.55 -32.08 21.52
C ALA A 178 -18.12 -32.26 22.05
N GLN A 179 -18.00 -32.89 23.19
CA GLN A 179 -16.71 -33.29 23.76
C GLN A 179 -16.83 -34.72 24.31
N GLY A 180 -16.17 -35.66 23.67
CA GLY A 180 -16.34 -37.08 23.99
C GLY A 180 -17.79 -37.55 23.75
N THR A 181 -18.45 -38.05 24.80
CA THR A 181 -19.86 -38.47 24.77
C THR A 181 -20.83 -37.31 25.14
N ALA A 182 -20.32 -36.23 25.70
CA ALA A 182 -21.15 -35.05 26.06
C ALA A 182 -21.51 -34.27 24.84
N ARG A 183 -22.78 -33.89 24.72
CA ARG A 183 -23.31 -33.06 23.66
C ARG A 183 -24.21 -31.97 24.24
N SER A 184 -24.09 -30.75 23.73
CA SER A 184 -24.98 -29.66 24.09
C SER A 184 -25.41 -28.88 22.85
N ALA A 185 -26.51 -28.20 22.96
CA ALA A 185 -27.01 -27.28 21.95
C ALA A 185 -27.61 -26.03 22.62
N MET A 186 -27.41 -24.89 21.97
CA MET A 186 -28.02 -23.64 22.42
C MET A 186 -28.52 -22.83 21.22
N ILE A 187 -29.47 -21.96 21.47
CA ILE A 187 -29.91 -20.96 20.49
C ILE A 187 -29.04 -19.72 20.66
N ALA A 188 -28.53 -19.21 19.56
CA ALA A 188 -27.77 -17.97 19.52
C ALA A 188 -28.34 -17.02 18.46
N SER A 189 -28.54 -15.76 18.82
CA SER A 189 -28.99 -14.72 17.90
C SER A 189 -27.85 -13.80 17.41
N TRP A 190 -26.68 -13.89 18.07
CA TRP A 190 -25.48 -13.12 17.72
C TRP A 190 -24.38 -14.07 17.30
N VAL A 191 -24.30 -14.26 15.99
CA VAL A 191 -23.24 -15.03 15.33
C VAL A 191 -22.62 -14.13 14.26
N ALA A 192 -21.31 -13.94 14.31
CA ALA A 192 -20.58 -13.17 13.33
C ALA A 192 -19.29 -13.89 12.91
N GLN A 193 -18.90 -13.72 11.67
CA GLN A 193 -17.65 -14.25 11.20
C GLN A 193 -16.48 -13.49 11.84
N ALA A 194 -15.55 -14.21 12.48
CA ALA A 194 -14.41 -13.66 13.21
C ALA A 194 -13.11 -13.70 12.40
N SER A 195 -12.93 -14.76 11.58
CA SER A 195 -11.73 -14.95 10.77
C SER A 195 -12.04 -15.77 9.52
N PHE A 196 -11.16 -15.66 8.52
CA PHE A 196 -11.26 -16.41 7.26
C PHE A 196 -10.23 -17.55 7.19
N GLU A 197 -9.12 -17.40 7.87
CA GLU A 197 -8.07 -18.41 7.89
C GLU A 197 -7.37 -18.44 9.27
N PRO A 198 -7.58 -19.48 10.09
CA PRO A 198 -8.64 -20.47 9.90
C PRO A 198 -10.04 -19.84 9.94
N LEU A 199 -11.01 -20.50 9.27
CA LEU A 199 -12.39 -20.03 9.33
C LEU A 199 -12.90 -20.06 10.78
N GLY A 200 -13.34 -18.89 11.27
CA GLY A 200 -13.80 -18.75 12.64
C GLY A 200 -15.06 -17.90 12.75
N PHE A 201 -15.86 -18.21 13.76
CA PHE A 201 -17.04 -17.46 14.14
C PHE A 201 -16.97 -17.02 15.59
N THR A 202 -17.50 -15.86 15.89
CA THR A 202 -17.84 -15.44 17.26
C THR A 202 -19.31 -15.70 17.52
N VAL A 203 -19.59 -16.21 18.69
CA VAL A 203 -20.95 -16.42 19.20
C VAL A 203 -21.04 -15.76 20.55
N ALA A 204 -22.00 -14.85 20.74
CA ALA A 204 -22.26 -14.32 22.06
C ALA A 204 -23.06 -15.34 22.87
N VAL A 205 -22.51 -15.71 24.02
CA VAL A 205 -23.10 -16.65 24.97
C VAL A 205 -23.42 -15.87 26.25
N ALA A 206 -24.66 -15.93 26.70
CA ALA A 206 -25.11 -15.31 27.94
C ALA A 206 -24.81 -16.21 29.15
#